data_089ba802cc7d8d1e17b627fdca2b5c28
#
_entry.id   089ba802cc7d8d1e17b627fdca2b5c28
#
_cell.length_a   1.000
_cell.length_b   1.000
_cell.length_c   1.000
_cell.angle_alpha   90.00
_cell.angle_beta   90.00
_cell.angle_gamma   90.00
#
_symmetry.space_group_name_H-M   'P 1'
#
loop_
_entity.id
_entity.type
_entity.pdbx_description
1 polymer ?
#
loop_
_entity_poly.entity_id
_entity_poly.type
_entity_poly.pdbx_seq_one_letter_code
_entity_poly.pdbx_strand_id
1 'polypeptide(L)'
;MERIQSDTMKLGDRIKAYEHQFTDYKIDPSLPFIARVDGKAFHTYTKRMHKPFDYRFIKAMQETAKKLTETFDPILTYVQSDEITLLFKPTTEAFLSGKLSKMNSVIASTATYWFSKFIDPETPTVGLPLFDCRVFNVPDEWEAINALRFRYRDAVRNAVSSAARYKVGHKKCDGLNTDEKLKIIGSDWKGYLMEARYGTFYHRVNVEKPVDIDRSKLKPEVAAKIPETCIRTEIQEYYVKLATSWSNSLPYQLDPIYMPLNSPAAGIDDIKNATDVIFRGEDAVLYANGEETTET
;
A
#
# COMPACT_ATOMS: atom_id res chain seq x y z
N MET A 1 33.60 -11.57 -13.31
CA MET A 1 32.68 -12.54 -13.96
C MET A 1 33.52 -13.44 -14.86
N GLU A 2 33.64 -14.70 -14.54
CA GLU A 2 34.38 -15.61 -15.34
C GLU A 2 33.59 -16.01 -16.61
N ARG A 3 34.31 -16.18 -17.70
CA ARG A 3 33.73 -16.65 -18.96
C ARG A 3 33.23 -18.08 -18.79
N ILE A 4 31.93 -18.34 -19.03
CA ILE A 4 31.43 -19.71 -19.06
C ILE A 4 32.08 -20.41 -20.29
N GLN A 5 33.10 -21.23 -20.02
CA GLN A 5 33.80 -21.98 -21.06
C GLN A 5 33.13 -23.34 -21.19
N SER A 6 32.48 -23.57 -22.32
CA SER A 6 32.08 -24.88 -22.76
C SER A 6 32.07 -24.88 -24.29
N ASP A 7 33.04 -25.53 -24.89
CA ASP A 7 33.16 -25.66 -26.35
C ASP A 7 32.02 -26.47 -26.97
N THR A 8 31.24 -27.15 -26.12
CA THR A 8 30.09 -27.98 -26.54
C THR A 8 28.74 -27.31 -26.33
N MET A 9 28.68 -26.18 -25.60
CA MET A 9 27.43 -25.50 -25.28
C MET A 9 26.97 -24.65 -26.47
N LYS A 10 25.70 -24.80 -26.87
CA LYS A 10 25.09 -23.94 -27.90
C LYS A 10 25.11 -22.47 -27.45
N LEU A 11 25.29 -21.56 -28.41
CA LEU A 11 25.36 -20.11 -28.13
C LEU A 11 24.19 -19.63 -27.27
N GLY A 12 22.96 -20.01 -27.61
CA GLY A 12 21.78 -19.62 -26.87
C GLY A 12 21.78 -20.07 -25.41
N ASP A 13 22.22 -21.29 -25.14
CA ASP A 13 22.27 -21.84 -23.77
C ASP A 13 23.34 -21.13 -22.93
N ARG A 14 24.50 -20.82 -23.56
CA ARG A 14 25.55 -20.04 -22.90
C ARG A 14 25.12 -18.63 -22.55
N ILE A 15 24.42 -17.93 -23.45
CA ILE A 15 23.91 -16.59 -23.18
C ILE A 15 22.83 -16.61 -22.09
N LYS A 16 21.92 -17.59 -22.16
CA LYS A 16 20.91 -17.79 -21.08
C LYS A 16 21.55 -18.06 -19.72
N ALA A 17 22.65 -18.82 -19.67
CA ALA A 17 23.37 -19.07 -18.42
C ALA A 17 23.90 -17.77 -17.78
N TYR A 18 24.39 -16.81 -18.58
CA TYR A 18 24.77 -15.48 -18.06
C TYR A 18 23.57 -14.69 -17.59
N GLU A 19 22.45 -14.70 -18.32
CA GLU A 19 21.21 -14.03 -17.98
C GLU A 19 20.64 -14.58 -16.67
N HIS A 20 20.58 -15.91 -16.53
CA HIS A 20 20.04 -16.59 -15.35
C HIS A 20 20.87 -16.39 -14.09
N GLN A 21 22.16 -16.11 -14.19
CA GLN A 21 23.05 -15.94 -13.04
C GLN A 21 22.58 -14.88 -12.05
N PHE A 22 21.88 -13.83 -12.53
CA PHE A 22 21.40 -12.72 -11.70
C PHE A 22 19.87 -12.51 -11.75
N THR A 23 19.15 -13.26 -12.58
CA THR A 23 17.71 -13.08 -12.76
C THR A 23 16.86 -14.20 -12.19
N ASP A 24 17.46 -15.28 -11.71
CA ASP A 24 16.75 -16.47 -11.21
C ASP A 24 16.41 -16.41 -9.71
N TYR A 25 16.68 -15.30 -9.04
CA TYR A 25 16.22 -15.11 -7.67
C TYR A 25 14.69 -15.09 -7.62
N LYS A 26 14.13 -15.88 -6.70
CA LYS A 26 12.68 -16.03 -6.52
C LYS A 26 12.30 -15.77 -5.08
N ILE A 27 11.06 -15.33 -4.88
CA ILE A 27 10.42 -15.38 -3.57
C ILE A 27 10.04 -16.84 -3.23
N ASP A 28 9.90 -17.10 -1.95
CA ASP A 28 9.25 -18.32 -1.45
C ASP A 28 7.72 -18.05 -1.39
N PRO A 29 6.91 -18.71 -2.23
CA PRO A 29 5.47 -18.46 -2.22
C PRO A 29 4.76 -18.97 -0.96
N SER A 30 5.39 -19.88 -0.20
CA SER A 30 4.84 -20.38 1.06
C SER A 30 4.91 -19.39 2.23
N LEU A 31 5.62 -18.27 2.04
CA LEU A 31 5.76 -17.19 3.02
C LEU A 31 5.01 -15.94 2.55
N PRO A 32 4.56 -15.08 3.46
CA PRO A 32 4.06 -13.77 3.09
C PRO A 32 5.14 -12.97 2.36
N PHE A 33 4.73 -12.13 1.43
CA PHE A 33 5.66 -11.25 0.74
C PHE A 33 5.08 -9.85 0.55
N ILE A 34 5.97 -8.89 0.40
CA ILE A 34 5.65 -7.49 0.26
C ILE A 34 6.27 -6.97 -1.03
N ALA A 35 5.50 -6.18 -1.78
CA ALA A 35 6.01 -5.36 -2.86
C ALA A 35 5.91 -3.89 -2.45
N ARG A 36 7.07 -3.23 -2.33
CA ARG A 36 7.14 -1.80 -2.05
C ARG A 36 7.51 -1.05 -3.32
N VAL A 37 6.59 -0.24 -3.78
CA VAL A 37 6.73 0.66 -4.93
C VAL A 37 7.09 2.04 -4.41
N ASP A 38 8.11 2.67 -4.97
CA ASP A 38 8.64 3.95 -4.51
C ASP A 38 8.90 4.89 -5.69
N GLY A 39 8.52 6.15 -5.55
CA GLY A 39 8.72 7.15 -6.59
C GLY A 39 10.18 7.58 -6.70
N LYS A 40 10.85 7.21 -7.80
CA LYS A 40 12.24 7.57 -8.05
C LYS A 40 12.43 9.08 -8.14
N ALA A 41 13.13 9.66 -7.16
CA ALA A 41 13.44 11.09 -7.08
C ALA A 41 12.19 12.00 -7.10
N PHE A 42 11.10 11.57 -6.48
CA PHE A 42 9.84 12.33 -6.48
C PHE A 42 9.94 13.65 -5.72
N HIS A 43 10.91 13.84 -4.83
CA HIS A 43 11.23 15.15 -4.29
C HIS A 43 11.54 16.21 -5.38
N THR A 44 12.17 15.80 -6.50
CA THR A 44 12.41 16.64 -7.67
C THR A 44 11.13 16.74 -8.52
N TYR A 45 10.47 15.63 -8.80
CA TYR A 45 9.24 15.57 -9.59
C TYR A 45 8.16 16.51 -9.03
N THR A 46 7.96 16.49 -7.70
CA THR A 46 6.93 17.30 -7.00
C THR A 46 7.41 18.70 -6.59
N LYS A 47 8.62 19.13 -7.00
CA LYS A 47 9.23 20.38 -6.53
C LYS A 47 8.37 21.62 -6.77
N ARG A 48 7.61 21.66 -7.86
CA ARG A 48 6.76 22.79 -8.26
C ARG A 48 5.31 22.65 -7.82
N MET A 49 4.92 21.52 -7.24
CA MET A 49 3.57 21.26 -6.75
C MET A 49 3.26 22.06 -5.49
N HIS A 50 1.98 22.18 -5.17
CA HIS A 50 1.51 22.82 -3.95
C HIS A 50 2.13 22.17 -2.69
N LYS A 51 2.47 23.00 -1.70
CA LYS A 51 3.11 22.55 -0.46
C LYS A 51 2.21 22.88 0.75
N PRO A 52 2.27 22.07 1.81
CA PRO A 52 3.10 20.89 2.00
C PRO A 52 2.61 19.66 1.22
N PHE A 53 1.33 19.64 0.80
CA PHE A 53 0.68 18.53 0.12
C PHE A 53 -0.10 19.04 -1.11
N ASP A 54 0.04 18.35 -2.24
CA ASP A 54 -0.75 18.63 -3.45
C ASP A 54 -1.82 17.53 -3.61
N TYR A 55 -3.09 17.92 -3.57
CA TYR A 55 -4.21 17.01 -3.66
C TYR A 55 -4.24 16.22 -4.97
N ARG A 56 -3.85 16.82 -6.09
CA ARG A 56 -3.80 16.16 -7.41
C ARG A 56 -2.80 15.01 -7.40
N PHE A 57 -1.65 15.23 -6.75
CA PHE A 57 -0.63 14.19 -6.56
C PHE A 57 -1.16 13.04 -5.68
N ILE A 58 -1.76 13.38 -4.53
CA ILE A 58 -2.33 12.39 -3.60
C ILE A 58 -3.37 11.54 -4.33
N LYS A 59 -4.28 12.18 -5.06
CA LYS A 59 -5.32 11.46 -5.81
C LYS A 59 -4.74 10.55 -6.89
N ALA A 60 -3.74 10.99 -7.64
CA ALA A 60 -3.08 10.16 -8.63
C ALA A 60 -2.41 8.93 -7.99
N MET A 61 -1.80 9.09 -6.82
CA MET A 61 -1.21 7.98 -6.06
C MET A 61 -2.28 7.01 -5.54
N GLN A 62 -3.40 7.52 -5.03
CA GLN A 62 -4.53 6.70 -4.59
C GLN A 62 -5.12 5.86 -5.72
N GLU A 63 -5.43 6.48 -6.87
CA GLU A 63 -5.96 5.77 -8.03
C GLU A 63 -4.94 4.75 -8.58
N THR A 64 -3.64 5.07 -8.53
CA THR A 64 -2.57 4.13 -8.89
C THR A 64 -2.56 2.93 -7.95
N ALA A 65 -2.62 3.16 -6.64
CA ALA A 65 -2.65 2.09 -5.63
C ALA A 65 -3.88 1.19 -5.82
N LYS A 66 -5.05 1.78 -6.10
CA LYS A 66 -6.27 1.03 -6.40
C LYS A 66 -6.10 0.14 -7.64
N LYS A 67 -5.48 0.66 -8.71
CA LYS A 67 -5.20 -0.13 -9.92
C LYS A 67 -4.18 -1.24 -9.70
N LEU A 68 -3.17 -1.01 -8.86
CA LEU A 68 -2.25 -2.07 -8.46
C LEU A 68 -2.98 -3.16 -7.65
N THR A 69 -3.90 -2.77 -6.76
CA THR A 69 -4.74 -3.70 -5.99
C THR A 69 -5.64 -4.54 -6.92
N GLU A 70 -6.23 -3.91 -7.93
CA GLU A 70 -7.03 -4.62 -8.94
C GLU A 70 -6.20 -5.60 -9.77
N THR A 71 -4.96 -5.21 -10.11
CA THR A 71 -4.10 -5.94 -11.05
C THR A 71 -3.39 -7.13 -10.41
N PHE A 72 -2.87 -6.94 -9.19
CA PHE A 72 -1.97 -7.91 -8.55
C PHE A 72 -2.61 -8.68 -7.38
N ASP A 73 -3.81 -8.33 -6.98
CA ASP A 73 -4.60 -9.00 -5.94
C ASP A 73 -3.89 -9.15 -4.58
N PRO A 74 -3.26 -8.08 -4.03
CA PRO A 74 -2.77 -8.12 -2.67
C PRO A 74 -3.93 -8.22 -1.68
N ILE A 75 -3.67 -8.77 -0.50
CA ILE A 75 -4.66 -8.78 0.59
C ILE A 75 -4.85 -7.39 1.19
N LEU A 76 -3.81 -6.57 1.16
CA LEU A 76 -3.84 -5.19 1.65
C LEU A 76 -2.89 -4.33 0.85
N THR A 77 -3.31 -3.11 0.54
CA THR A 77 -2.49 -2.07 -0.07
C THR A 77 -2.48 -0.84 0.82
N TYR A 78 -1.32 -0.25 1.03
CA TYR A 78 -1.16 1.03 1.72
C TYR A 78 -0.47 2.03 0.81
N VAL A 79 -0.98 3.24 0.73
CA VAL A 79 -0.39 4.34 -0.05
C VAL A 79 -0.28 5.61 0.79
N GLN A 80 0.89 6.24 0.73
CA GLN A 80 1.10 7.57 1.30
C GLN A 80 2.31 8.23 0.62
N SER A 81 2.18 9.52 0.31
CA SER A 81 3.18 10.26 -0.46
C SER A 81 3.47 9.54 -1.79
N ASP A 82 4.72 9.24 -2.09
CA ASP A 82 5.19 8.58 -3.30
C ASP A 82 5.45 7.07 -3.13
N GLU A 83 4.99 6.49 -2.01
CA GLU A 83 5.17 5.07 -1.72
C GLU A 83 3.83 4.31 -1.73
N ILE A 84 3.84 3.10 -2.34
CA ILE A 84 2.74 2.14 -2.29
C ILE A 84 3.31 0.81 -1.79
N THR A 85 2.71 0.26 -0.74
CA THR A 85 3.07 -1.05 -0.18
C THR A 85 1.93 -2.04 -0.44
N LEU A 86 2.23 -3.13 -1.13
CA LEU A 86 1.32 -4.23 -1.42
C LEU A 86 1.70 -5.42 -0.54
N LEU A 87 0.77 -5.94 0.25
CA LEU A 87 0.96 -7.12 1.08
C LEU A 87 0.25 -8.32 0.47
N PHE A 88 0.96 -9.43 0.36
CA PHE A 88 0.46 -10.68 -0.18
C PHE A 88 0.52 -11.80 0.86
N LYS A 89 -0.52 -12.63 0.90
CA LYS A 89 -0.55 -13.84 1.72
C LYS A 89 0.29 -14.96 1.11
N PRO A 90 0.67 -15.98 1.90
CA PRO A 90 1.21 -17.21 1.36
C PRO A 90 0.30 -17.82 0.30
N THR A 91 0.88 -18.39 -0.72
CA THR A 91 0.17 -19.01 -1.85
C THR A 91 0.92 -20.25 -2.33
N THR A 92 0.27 -21.11 -3.11
CA THR A 92 0.93 -22.26 -3.74
C THR A 92 1.78 -21.84 -4.91
N GLU A 93 1.37 -20.77 -5.62
CA GLU A 93 2.09 -20.26 -6.78
C GLU A 93 2.10 -18.73 -6.76
N ALA A 94 3.30 -18.13 -6.76
CA ALA A 94 3.42 -16.70 -6.91
C ALA A 94 3.24 -16.28 -8.37
N PHE A 95 2.57 -15.14 -8.60
CA PHE A 95 2.47 -14.57 -9.94
C PHE A 95 3.88 -14.33 -10.55
N LEU A 96 3.99 -14.36 -11.88
CA LEU A 96 5.26 -14.29 -12.61
C LEU A 96 6.30 -15.34 -12.16
N SER A 97 5.81 -16.52 -11.71
CA SER A 97 6.63 -17.64 -11.21
C SER A 97 7.56 -17.23 -10.06
N GLY A 98 7.20 -16.20 -9.30
CA GLY A 98 7.97 -15.66 -8.17
C GLY A 98 9.31 -15.01 -8.54
N LYS A 99 9.64 -14.84 -9.82
CA LYS A 99 10.93 -14.27 -10.24
C LYS A 99 11.03 -12.79 -9.85
N LEU A 100 11.93 -12.46 -8.91
CA LEU A 100 12.09 -11.11 -8.36
C LEU A 100 12.31 -10.03 -9.43
N SER A 101 13.17 -10.31 -10.43
CA SER A 101 13.44 -9.36 -11.50
C SER A 101 12.20 -9.00 -12.31
N LYS A 102 11.34 -10.01 -12.60
CA LYS A 102 10.07 -9.80 -13.30
C LYS A 102 9.05 -9.08 -12.42
N MET A 103 8.89 -9.53 -11.17
CA MET A 103 7.95 -8.91 -10.24
C MET A 103 8.28 -7.43 -10.05
N ASN A 104 9.53 -7.10 -9.75
CA ASN A 104 9.98 -5.72 -9.56
C ASN A 104 9.73 -4.86 -10.81
N SER A 105 10.09 -5.34 -11.99
CA SER A 105 9.95 -4.55 -13.22
C SER A 105 8.48 -4.38 -13.64
N VAL A 106 7.68 -5.44 -13.56
CA VAL A 106 6.26 -5.39 -13.98
C VAL A 106 5.43 -4.52 -13.02
N ILE A 107 5.63 -4.66 -11.71
CA ILE A 107 4.91 -3.82 -10.74
C ILE A 107 5.31 -2.34 -10.90
N ALA A 108 6.60 -2.03 -11.00
CA ALA A 108 7.09 -0.67 -11.17
C ALA A 108 6.59 -0.02 -12.48
N SER A 109 6.63 -0.76 -13.60
CA SER A 109 6.12 -0.26 -14.88
C SER A 109 4.61 -0.06 -14.87
N THR A 110 3.86 -0.93 -14.22
CA THR A 110 2.41 -0.80 -14.03
C THR A 110 2.09 0.44 -13.20
N ALA A 111 2.81 0.68 -12.10
CA ALA A 111 2.66 1.88 -11.29
C ALA A 111 2.97 3.15 -12.10
N THR A 112 4.08 3.17 -12.84
CA THR A 112 4.46 4.28 -13.72
C THR A 112 3.38 4.58 -14.76
N TYR A 113 2.83 3.54 -15.40
CA TYR A 113 1.79 3.68 -16.40
C TYR A 113 0.52 4.31 -15.80
N TRP A 114 0.00 3.74 -14.71
CA TRP A 114 -1.24 4.23 -14.12
C TRP A 114 -1.10 5.61 -13.48
N PHE A 115 -0.02 5.86 -12.78
CA PHE A 115 0.24 7.20 -12.24
C PHE A 115 0.30 8.26 -13.34
N SER A 116 0.97 7.96 -14.47
CA SER A 116 1.03 8.85 -15.62
C SER A 116 -0.34 9.11 -16.27
N LYS A 117 -1.30 8.19 -16.09
CA LYS A 117 -2.68 8.36 -16.55
C LYS A 117 -3.55 9.19 -15.60
N PHE A 118 -3.27 9.11 -14.31
CA PHE A 118 -4.11 9.74 -13.30
C PHE A 118 -3.62 11.10 -12.83
N ILE A 119 -2.32 11.40 -13.00
CA ILE A 119 -1.84 12.73 -12.68
C ILE A 119 -2.49 13.77 -13.61
N ASP A 120 -3.09 14.79 -13.02
CA ASP A 120 -3.68 15.88 -13.77
C ASP A 120 -2.61 16.54 -14.65
N PRO A 121 -2.83 16.66 -15.98
CA PRO A 121 -1.87 17.27 -16.89
C PRO A 121 -1.47 18.72 -16.53
N GLU A 122 -2.35 19.44 -15.84
CA GLU A 122 -2.08 20.81 -15.37
C GLU A 122 -1.23 20.84 -14.08
N THR A 123 -0.89 19.66 -13.51
CA THR A 123 -0.04 19.62 -12.32
C THR A 123 1.40 19.99 -12.69
N PRO A 124 2.01 21.00 -12.03
CA PRO A 124 3.36 21.43 -12.36
C PRO A 124 4.40 20.41 -11.89
N THR A 125 4.90 19.59 -12.80
CA THR A 125 5.85 18.51 -12.54
C THR A 125 7.24 18.82 -13.10
N VAL A 126 8.26 18.06 -12.66
CA VAL A 126 9.63 18.15 -13.17
C VAL A 126 10.14 16.74 -13.51
N GLY A 127 10.36 16.47 -14.81
CA GLY A 127 10.85 15.17 -15.27
C GLY A 127 9.74 14.12 -15.42
N LEU A 128 10.12 12.85 -15.34
CA LEU A 128 9.22 11.71 -15.53
C LEU A 128 8.84 11.06 -14.20
N PRO A 129 7.59 10.60 -14.05
CA PRO A 129 7.12 9.90 -12.84
C PRO A 129 7.55 8.43 -12.88
N LEU A 130 8.81 8.15 -12.64
CA LEU A 130 9.32 6.78 -12.64
C LEU A 130 9.21 6.18 -11.24
N PHE A 131 8.83 4.91 -11.18
CA PHE A 131 8.79 4.13 -9.95
C PHE A 131 9.83 3.02 -9.97
N ASP A 132 10.39 2.70 -8.82
CA ASP A 132 11.07 1.43 -8.56
C ASP A 132 10.20 0.52 -7.69
N CYS A 133 10.53 -0.77 -7.65
CA CYS A 133 9.83 -1.74 -6.82
C CYS A 133 10.82 -2.70 -6.17
N ARG A 134 10.53 -3.08 -4.93
CA ARG A 134 11.28 -4.07 -4.16
C ARG A 134 10.34 -5.10 -3.62
N VAL A 135 10.50 -6.34 -4.08
CA VAL A 135 9.70 -7.48 -3.61
C VAL A 135 10.58 -8.34 -2.70
N PHE A 136 10.04 -8.71 -1.55
CA PHE A 136 10.75 -9.53 -0.57
C PHE A 136 9.79 -10.34 0.30
N ASN A 137 10.25 -11.50 0.77
CA ASN A 137 9.54 -12.28 1.77
C ASN A 137 9.77 -11.72 3.17
N VAL A 138 8.83 -12.00 4.03
CA VAL A 138 8.96 -11.90 5.49
C VAL A 138 8.67 -13.27 6.11
N PRO A 139 9.23 -13.59 7.30
CA PRO A 139 9.18 -14.96 7.83
C PRO A 139 7.78 -15.44 8.18
N ASP A 140 6.89 -14.52 8.53
CA ASP A 140 5.52 -14.84 8.97
C ASP A 140 4.58 -13.63 8.81
N GLU A 141 3.31 -13.85 9.14
CA GLU A 141 2.26 -12.85 9.07
C GLU A 141 2.49 -11.69 10.05
N TRP A 142 3.14 -11.93 11.20
CA TRP A 142 3.47 -10.90 12.17
C TRP A 142 4.46 -9.89 11.62
N GLU A 143 5.53 -10.39 11.01
CA GLU A 143 6.52 -9.52 10.38
C GLU A 143 5.94 -8.80 9.15
N ALA A 144 4.96 -9.40 8.47
CA ALA A 144 4.23 -8.73 7.41
C ALA A 144 3.46 -7.50 7.94
N ILE A 145 2.74 -7.66 9.05
CA ILE A 145 2.04 -6.55 9.72
C ILE A 145 3.04 -5.53 10.29
N ASN A 146 4.14 -5.98 10.91
CA ASN A 146 5.19 -5.10 11.41
C ASN A 146 5.82 -4.25 10.29
N ALA A 147 6.03 -4.83 9.12
CA ALA A 147 6.56 -4.11 7.96
C ALA A 147 5.60 -2.99 7.51
N LEU A 148 4.28 -3.27 7.42
CA LEU A 148 3.28 -2.26 7.13
C LEU A 148 3.24 -1.15 8.17
N ARG A 149 3.28 -1.51 9.47
CA ARG A 149 3.30 -0.55 10.57
C ARG A 149 4.52 0.35 10.53
N PHE A 150 5.68 -0.25 10.24
CA PHE A 150 6.90 0.52 10.07
C PHE A 150 6.73 1.56 8.95
N ARG A 151 6.17 1.18 7.80
CA ARG A 151 5.92 2.10 6.69
C ARG A 151 4.91 3.17 7.04
N TYR A 152 3.82 2.80 7.69
CA TYR A 152 2.82 3.75 8.18
C TYR A 152 3.42 4.78 9.14
N ARG A 153 4.17 4.34 10.15
CA ARG A 153 4.81 5.24 11.13
C ARG A 153 5.82 6.17 10.46
N ASP A 154 6.61 5.65 9.53
CA ASP A 154 7.57 6.44 8.76
C ASP A 154 6.86 7.49 7.89
N ALA A 155 5.78 7.11 7.22
CA ALA A 155 4.95 7.97 6.41
C ALA A 155 4.35 9.14 7.21
N VAL A 156 3.73 8.85 8.36
CA VAL A 156 3.18 9.89 9.26
C VAL A 156 4.27 10.83 9.76
N ARG A 157 5.42 10.29 10.19
CA ARG A 157 6.56 11.11 10.61
C ARG A 157 7.06 12.03 9.48
N ASN A 158 7.11 11.53 8.26
CA ASN A 158 7.51 12.30 7.09
C ASN A 158 6.47 13.38 6.74
N ALA A 159 5.18 13.08 6.86
CA ALA A 159 4.10 14.06 6.67
C ALA A 159 4.18 15.20 7.69
N VAL A 160 4.36 14.88 8.98
CA VAL A 160 4.59 15.87 10.04
C VAL A 160 5.81 16.72 9.74
N SER A 161 6.91 16.09 9.33
CA SER A 161 8.14 16.83 9.00
C SER A 161 7.95 17.76 7.80
N SER A 162 7.21 17.34 6.77
CA SER A 162 6.89 18.16 5.60
C SER A 162 6.04 19.36 5.97
N ALA A 163 4.99 19.17 6.77
CA ALA A 163 4.11 20.25 7.24
C ALA A 163 4.87 21.27 8.13
N ALA A 164 5.70 20.79 9.06
CA ALA A 164 6.52 21.67 9.91
C ALA A 164 7.54 22.50 9.11
N ARG A 165 8.24 21.85 8.17
CA ARG A 165 9.20 22.53 7.29
C ARG A 165 8.52 23.59 6.41
N TYR A 166 7.33 23.31 5.93
CA TYR A 166 6.56 24.30 5.18
C TYR A 166 6.23 25.53 6.02
N LYS A 167 5.85 25.32 7.29
CA LYS A 167 5.45 26.40 8.19
C LYS A 167 6.60 27.29 8.67
N VAL A 168 7.75 26.71 9.02
CA VAL A 168 8.84 27.46 9.67
C VAL A 168 10.20 27.35 8.96
N GLY A 169 10.29 26.60 7.88
CA GLY A 169 11.50 26.36 7.11
C GLY A 169 12.37 25.21 7.65
N HIS A 170 13.28 24.72 6.80
CA HIS A 170 14.07 23.52 7.07
C HIS A 170 14.96 23.67 8.30
N LYS A 171 15.72 24.77 8.38
CA LYS A 171 16.69 25.03 9.47
C LYS A 171 16.07 25.01 10.86
N LYS A 172 14.82 25.49 11.00
CA LYS A 172 14.12 25.52 12.30
C LYS A 172 13.56 24.15 12.72
N CYS A 173 13.53 23.19 11.79
CA CYS A 173 13.06 21.84 12.06
C CYS A 173 14.19 20.84 12.30
N ASP A 174 15.44 21.25 12.08
CA ASP A 174 16.59 20.36 12.26
C ASP A 174 16.76 19.99 13.74
N GLY A 175 16.98 18.71 14.00
CA GLY A 175 17.11 18.15 15.35
C GLY A 175 15.81 17.99 16.14
N LEU A 176 14.67 18.50 15.64
CA LEU A 176 13.39 18.39 16.34
C LEU A 176 12.75 16.99 16.15
N ASN A 177 12.21 16.45 17.23
CA ASN A 177 11.40 15.24 17.21
C ASN A 177 9.99 15.48 16.65
N THR A 178 9.18 14.43 16.53
CA THR A 178 7.83 14.49 15.93
C THR A 178 6.89 15.36 16.76
N ASP A 179 6.92 15.24 18.09
CA ASP A 179 6.02 16.00 18.99
C ASP A 179 6.33 17.50 18.97
N GLU A 180 7.61 17.86 18.91
CA GLU A 180 8.05 19.24 18.77
C GLU A 180 7.57 19.85 17.44
N LYS A 181 7.66 19.07 16.35
CA LYS A 181 7.13 19.47 15.04
C LYS A 181 5.61 19.60 15.04
N LEU A 182 4.89 18.73 15.70
CA LEU A 182 3.44 18.84 15.87
C LEU A 182 3.04 20.09 16.65
N LYS A 183 3.78 20.45 17.70
CA LYS A 183 3.57 21.73 18.42
C LYS A 183 3.75 22.94 17.50
N ILE A 184 4.75 22.93 16.62
CA ILE A 184 4.97 23.98 15.60
C ILE A 184 3.79 24.07 14.64
N ILE A 185 3.29 22.94 14.15
CA ILE A 185 2.17 22.89 13.20
C ILE A 185 0.89 23.37 13.90
N GLY A 186 0.65 22.92 15.14
CA GLY A 186 -0.52 23.27 15.93
C GLY A 186 -1.82 22.78 15.29
N SER A 187 -2.84 23.65 15.30
CA SER A 187 -4.18 23.35 14.73
C SER A 187 -4.16 23.09 13.22
N ASP A 188 -3.18 23.61 12.48
CA ASP A 188 -3.08 23.42 11.03
C ASP A 188 -2.98 21.93 10.66
N TRP A 189 -2.47 21.08 11.58
CA TRP A 189 -2.41 19.65 11.35
C TRP A 189 -3.77 19.03 11.10
N LYS A 190 -4.80 19.48 11.82
CA LYS A 190 -6.18 19.00 11.64
C LYS A 190 -6.81 19.51 10.33
N GLY A 191 -6.31 20.60 9.77
CA GLY A 191 -6.75 21.15 8.49
C GLY A 191 -6.25 20.42 7.26
N TYR A 192 -5.22 19.56 7.39
CA TYR A 192 -4.77 18.74 6.27
C TYR A 192 -5.63 17.49 6.12
N LEU A 193 -5.80 17.05 4.87
CA LEU A 193 -6.56 15.84 4.53
C LEU A 193 -5.99 14.60 5.23
N MET A 194 -6.85 13.65 5.56
CA MET A 194 -6.46 12.39 6.23
C MET A 194 -5.43 11.63 5.40
N GLU A 195 -5.62 11.59 4.09
CA GLU A 195 -4.74 10.93 3.13
C GLU A 195 -3.32 11.50 3.14
N ALA A 196 -3.21 12.82 3.28
CA ALA A 196 -1.92 13.51 3.37
C ALA A 196 -1.21 13.21 4.68
N ARG A 197 -1.96 13.04 5.77
CA ARG A 197 -1.44 12.82 7.12
C ARG A 197 -1.11 11.37 7.41
N TYR A 198 -1.98 10.44 7.01
CA TYR A 198 -1.99 9.06 7.45
C TYR A 198 -1.93 8.06 6.29
N GLY A 199 -2.14 8.52 5.04
CA GLY A 199 -2.24 7.65 3.88
C GLY A 199 -3.60 6.96 3.79
N THR A 200 -3.72 6.06 2.83
CA THR A 200 -4.95 5.34 2.49
C THR A 200 -4.67 3.85 2.41
N PHE A 201 -5.59 3.05 2.92
CA PHE A 201 -5.55 1.60 2.81
C PHE A 201 -6.63 1.11 1.83
N TYR A 202 -6.31 0.08 1.07
CA TYR A 202 -7.23 -0.63 0.19
C TYR A 202 -7.22 -2.11 0.55
N HIS A 203 -8.41 -2.67 0.73
CA HIS A 203 -8.62 -4.08 1.04
C HIS A 203 -9.69 -4.65 0.12
N ARG A 204 -9.51 -5.90 -0.32
CA ARG A 204 -10.52 -6.60 -1.10
C ARG A 204 -11.47 -7.32 -0.16
N VAL A 205 -12.75 -7.03 -0.28
CA VAL A 205 -13.80 -7.64 0.51
C VAL A 205 -14.81 -8.33 -0.38
N ASN A 206 -15.36 -9.43 0.09
CA ASN A 206 -16.45 -10.10 -0.56
C ASN A 206 -17.78 -9.51 -0.05
N VAL A 207 -18.56 -8.95 -0.96
CA VAL A 207 -19.84 -8.30 -0.65
C VAL A 207 -20.94 -9.08 -1.33
N GLU A 208 -21.98 -9.43 -0.59
CA GLU A 208 -23.19 -10.01 -1.16
C GLU A 208 -24.00 -8.90 -1.84
N LYS A 209 -24.28 -9.07 -3.12
CA LYS A 209 -25.07 -8.11 -3.90
C LYS A 209 -26.24 -8.77 -4.62
N PRO A 210 -27.37 -8.06 -4.78
CA PRO A 210 -28.45 -8.53 -5.65
C PRO A 210 -27.94 -8.79 -7.06
N VAL A 211 -28.44 -9.87 -7.65
CA VAL A 211 -28.18 -10.16 -9.06
C VAL A 211 -29.11 -9.29 -9.90
N ASP A 212 -28.55 -8.24 -10.51
CA ASP A 212 -29.26 -7.31 -11.38
C ASP A 212 -29.39 -7.92 -12.79
N ILE A 213 -30.38 -8.78 -12.96
CA ILE A 213 -30.74 -9.41 -14.22
C ILE A 213 -32.25 -9.27 -14.43
N ASP A 214 -32.64 -8.77 -15.58
CA ASP A 214 -34.03 -8.73 -15.99
C ASP A 214 -34.55 -10.15 -16.29
N ARG A 215 -35.09 -10.79 -15.25
CA ARG A 215 -35.57 -12.17 -15.31
C ARG A 215 -36.74 -12.35 -16.27
N SER A 216 -37.46 -11.27 -16.63
CA SER A 216 -38.57 -11.32 -17.58
C SER A 216 -38.14 -11.65 -19.02
N LYS A 217 -36.85 -11.39 -19.33
CA LYS A 217 -36.26 -11.70 -20.65
C LYS A 217 -35.66 -13.11 -20.74
N LEU A 218 -35.74 -13.88 -19.68
CA LEU A 218 -35.18 -15.23 -19.61
C LEU A 218 -36.27 -16.29 -19.67
N LYS A 219 -35.91 -17.50 -20.15
CA LYS A 219 -36.79 -18.66 -20.03
C LYS A 219 -37.04 -18.96 -18.55
N PRO A 220 -38.27 -19.32 -18.13
CA PRO A 220 -38.64 -19.56 -16.74
C PRO A 220 -37.71 -20.56 -16.03
N GLU A 221 -37.29 -21.62 -16.71
CA GLU A 221 -36.38 -22.64 -16.19
C GLU A 221 -34.96 -22.10 -15.91
N VAL A 222 -34.53 -21.06 -16.64
CA VAL A 222 -33.24 -20.39 -16.44
C VAL A 222 -33.36 -19.35 -15.34
N ALA A 223 -34.43 -18.57 -15.35
CA ALA A 223 -34.71 -17.56 -14.34
C ALA A 223 -34.78 -18.12 -12.92
N ALA A 224 -35.36 -19.32 -12.78
CA ALA A 224 -35.51 -20.04 -11.51
C ALA A 224 -34.17 -20.56 -10.94
N LYS A 225 -33.14 -20.74 -11.78
CA LYS A 225 -31.79 -21.20 -11.35
C LYS A 225 -30.85 -20.07 -10.98
N ILE A 226 -31.20 -18.84 -11.29
CA ILE A 226 -30.35 -17.69 -10.97
C ILE A 226 -30.58 -17.30 -9.51
N PRO A 227 -29.54 -17.29 -8.66
CA PRO A 227 -29.70 -16.86 -7.27
C PRO A 227 -30.15 -15.40 -7.18
N GLU A 228 -30.79 -15.03 -6.08
CA GLU A 228 -31.19 -13.64 -5.84
C GLU A 228 -30.02 -12.72 -5.58
N THR A 229 -28.97 -13.28 -4.96
CA THR A 229 -27.74 -12.57 -4.61
C THR A 229 -26.53 -13.32 -5.15
N CYS A 230 -25.43 -12.60 -5.33
CA CYS A 230 -24.12 -13.16 -5.66
C CYS A 230 -23.04 -12.46 -4.85
N ILE A 231 -21.97 -13.20 -4.55
CA ILE A 231 -20.78 -12.63 -3.92
C ILE A 231 -19.96 -11.91 -5.00
N ARG A 232 -19.66 -10.63 -4.77
CA ARG A 232 -18.76 -9.83 -5.60
C ARG A 232 -17.61 -9.34 -4.76
N THR A 233 -16.40 -9.39 -5.30
CA THR A 233 -15.23 -8.80 -4.67
C THR A 233 -15.17 -7.33 -5.00
N GLU A 234 -15.10 -6.48 -3.98
CA GLU A 234 -14.94 -5.04 -4.09
C GLU A 234 -13.69 -4.58 -3.37
N ILE A 235 -13.14 -3.44 -3.82
CA ILE A 235 -12.05 -2.77 -3.12
C ILE A 235 -12.66 -1.72 -2.23
N GLN A 236 -12.48 -1.88 -0.93
CA GLN A 236 -12.85 -0.88 0.06
C GLN A 236 -11.63 -0.02 0.41
N GLU A 237 -11.89 1.25 0.63
CA GLU A 237 -10.91 2.27 1.00
C GLU A 237 -11.07 2.63 2.47
N TYR A 238 -9.95 2.71 3.20
CA TYR A 238 -9.95 3.01 4.62
C TYR A 238 -8.94 4.09 4.96
N TYR A 239 -9.30 4.89 5.95
CA TYR A 239 -8.40 5.82 6.63
C TYR A 239 -8.23 5.35 8.08
N VAL A 240 -6.99 5.14 8.49
CA VAL A 240 -6.70 4.75 9.88
C VAL A 240 -6.05 5.91 10.59
N LYS A 241 -6.68 6.38 11.66
CA LYS A 241 -6.10 7.33 12.60
C LYS A 241 -5.57 6.55 13.80
N LEU A 242 -4.29 6.27 13.82
CA LEU A 242 -3.68 5.67 15.01
C LEU A 242 -3.62 6.68 16.16
N ALA A 243 -3.83 6.18 17.39
CA ALA A 243 -3.70 7.00 18.58
C ALA A 243 -2.29 7.63 18.67
N THR A 244 -2.24 8.91 19.02
CA THR A 244 -1.07 9.77 18.92
C THR A 244 -0.05 9.61 20.04
N SER A 245 -0.17 8.62 20.93
CA SER A 245 0.84 8.38 21.97
C SER A 245 2.06 7.67 21.38
N TRP A 246 2.96 8.45 20.84
CA TRP A 246 4.28 8.01 20.41
C TRP A 246 5.19 7.80 21.60
N SER A 247 5.03 6.71 22.35
CA SER A 247 6.04 6.33 23.32
C SER A 247 7.23 5.72 22.57
N ASN A 248 8.35 6.44 22.52
CA ASN A 248 9.62 5.93 21.99
C ASN A 248 10.22 4.79 22.82
N SER A 249 9.62 4.46 23.96
CA SER A 249 10.20 3.52 24.94
C SER A 249 9.90 2.05 24.68
N LEU A 250 9.02 1.71 23.71
CA LEU A 250 8.71 0.33 23.39
C LEU A 250 8.74 0.14 21.85
N PRO A 251 9.86 -0.36 21.31
CA PRO A 251 10.03 -0.52 19.86
C PRO A 251 9.03 -1.49 19.20
N TYR A 252 8.22 -2.19 19.98
CA TYR A 252 7.34 -3.26 19.53
C TYR A 252 5.92 -3.18 20.10
N GLN A 253 5.48 -2.04 20.63
CA GLN A 253 4.07 -1.86 20.93
C GLN A 253 3.31 -1.70 19.62
N LEU A 254 2.51 -2.65 19.39
CA LEU A 254 1.77 -2.98 18.20
C LEU A 254 0.44 -2.22 18.26
N ASP A 255 0.36 -1.04 17.66
CA ASP A 255 -0.93 -0.43 17.38
C ASP A 255 -1.51 -1.16 16.17
N PRO A 256 -2.63 -1.87 16.26
CA PRO A 256 -3.18 -2.60 15.13
C PRO A 256 -3.56 -1.65 14.00
N ILE A 257 -3.29 -2.07 12.78
CA ILE A 257 -3.67 -1.36 11.57
C ILE A 257 -5.21 -1.21 11.48
N TYR A 258 -5.95 -2.06 12.18
CA TYR A 258 -7.41 -2.15 12.19
C TYR A 258 -8.05 -1.94 13.57
N MET A 259 -7.53 -1.05 14.39
CA MET A 259 -8.28 -0.74 15.59
C MET A 259 -9.45 0.20 15.30
N PRO A 260 -10.64 -0.09 15.86
CA PRO A 260 -11.66 0.92 16.04
C PRO A 260 -11.06 2.09 16.82
N LEU A 261 -11.43 3.31 16.45
CA LEU A 261 -10.93 4.57 17.02
C LEU A 261 -11.01 4.66 18.56
N ASN A 262 -11.73 3.76 19.22
CA ASN A 262 -12.04 3.76 20.64
C ASN A 262 -11.49 2.57 21.44
N SER A 263 -10.59 1.75 20.83
CA SER A 263 -10.00 0.64 21.59
C SER A 263 -8.83 1.12 22.48
N PRO A 264 -8.69 0.60 23.71
CA PRO A 264 -7.53 0.85 24.55
C PRO A 264 -6.25 0.34 23.88
N ALA A 265 -5.09 0.89 24.28
CA ALA A 265 -3.80 0.58 23.68
C ALA A 265 -3.60 -0.92 23.41
N ALA A 266 -3.21 -1.24 22.19
CA ALA A 266 -3.13 -2.58 21.68
C ALA A 266 -2.17 -3.48 22.46
N GLY A 267 -2.67 -4.59 22.95
CA GLY A 267 -1.90 -5.71 23.50
C GLY A 267 -1.52 -6.73 22.42
N ILE A 268 -0.88 -7.81 22.84
CA ILE A 268 -0.53 -8.96 21.97
C ILE A 268 -1.76 -9.52 21.25
N ASP A 269 -2.92 -9.52 21.90
CA ASP A 269 -4.18 -10.03 21.34
C ASP A 269 -4.68 -9.18 20.14
N ASP A 270 -4.39 -7.90 20.13
CA ASP A 270 -4.84 -7.01 19.05
C ASP A 270 -4.08 -7.25 17.74
N ILE A 271 -2.82 -7.73 17.81
CA ILE A 271 -2.06 -8.12 16.61
C ILE A 271 -2.57 -9.44 16.07
N LYS A 272 -2.87 -10.37 16.96
CA LYS A 272 -3.47 -11.63 16.58
C LYS A 272 -4.78 -11.35 15.82
N ASN A 273 -5.61 -10.46 16.34
CA ASN A 273 -6.85 -10.04 15.69
C ASN A 273 -6.59 -9.38 14.33
N ALA A 274 -5.60 -8.47 14.22
CA ALA A 274 -5.25 -7.85 12.93
C ALA A 274 -4.74 -8.89 11.92
N THR A 275 -3.95 -9.86 12.38
CA THR A 275 -3.47 -10.96 11.55
C THR A 275 -4.62 -11.84 11.08
N ASP A 276 -5.54 -12.20 11.97
CA ASP A 276 -6.71 -13.04 11.66
C ASP A 276 -7.63 -12.34 10.65
N VAL A 277 -7.87 -11.04 10.81
CA VAL A 277 -8.65 -10.23 9.87
C VAL A 277 -7.99 -10.14 8.51
N ILE A 278 -6.71 -9.77 8.46
CA ILE A 278 -6.02 -9.52 7.18
C ILE A 278 -5.77 -10.81 6.42
N PHE A 279 -5.33 -11.87 7.12
CA PHE A 279 -4.89 -13.10 6.46
C PHE A 279 -5.97 -14.20 6.39
N ARG A 280 -6.92 -14.23 7.32
CA ARG A 280 -7.94 -15.28 7.40
C ARG A 280 -9.31 -14.83 6.95
N GLY A 281 -9.55 -13.53 6.82
CA GLY A 281 -10.84 -12.99 6.36
C GLY A 281 -11.96 -13.19 7.37
N GLU A 282 -11.62 -13.36 8.65
CA GLU A 282 -12.60 -13.44 9.72
C GLU A 282 -13.28 -12.08 9.92
N ASP A 283 -14.57 -12.08 10.21
CA ASP A 283 -15.45 -10.91 10.27
C ASP A 283 -14.86 -9.80 11.16
N ALA A 284 -14.09 -8.92 10.56
CA ALA A 284 -13.81 -7.65 11.19
C ALA A 284 -15.05 -6.79 11.06
N VAL A 285 -15.50 -6.24 12.15
CA VAL A 285 -16.36 -5.07 12.12
C VAL A 285 -15.50 -3.91 11.61
N LEU A 286 -15.37 -3.85 10.29
CA LEU A 286 -14.70 -2.76 9.60
C LEU A 286 -15.69 -1.61 9.58
N TYR A 287 -15.38 -0.56 10.33
CA TYR A 287 -16.13 0.69 10.22
C TYR A 287 -15.86 1.30 8.84
N ALA A 288 -16.71 0.96 7.89
CA ALA A 288 -16.80 1.66 6.62
C ALA A 288 -17.42 3.03 6.89
N ASN A 289 -16.80 4.06 6.31
CA ASN A 289 -17.21 5.47 6.25
C ASN A 289 -16.92 6.30 7.50
N GLY A 290 -16.05 7.30 7.28
CA GLY A 290 -15.65 8.32 8.24
C GLY A 290 -16.77 9.24 8.73
N GLU A 291 -17.79 8.70 9.35
CA GLU A 291 -18.70 9.47 10.19
C GLU A 291 -18.11 9.53 11.60
N GLU A 292 -17.63 10.71 11.96
CA GLU A 292 -17.36 11.06 13.34
C GLU A 292 -18.70 10.94 14.11
N THR A 293 -18.89 9.85 14.83
CA THR A 293 -19.86 9.87 15.92
C THR A 293 -19.31 10.78 17.00
N THR A 294 -19.75 12.01 17.00
CA THR A 294 -19.67 12.92 18.15
C THR A 294 -20.48 12.29 19.28
N GLU A 295 -19.84 11.56 20.17
CA GLU A 295 -20.40 11.33 21.49
C GLU A 295 -20.00 12.48 22.41
N THR A 296 -21.05 13.11 22.93
CA THR A 296 -21.10 14.18 23.94
C THR A 296 -20.36 13.81 25.24
#